data_c6ea79aa9067f6b6e61e2ba2c8f12c2e
#
_entry.id   c6ea79aa9067f6b6e61e2ba2c8f12c2e
#
_cell.length_a   1.000
_cell.length_b   1.000
_cell.length_c   1.000
_cell.angle_alpha   90.00
_cell.angle_beta   90.00
_cell.angle_gamma   90.00
#
_symmetry.space_group_name_H-M   'P 1'
#
loop_
_entity.id
_entity.type
_entity.pdbx_description
1 polymer ?
#
loop_
_entity_poly.entity_id
_entity_poly.type
_entity_poly.pdbx_seq_one_letter_code
_entity_poly.pdbx_strand_id
1 'polypeptide(L)'
;MENVTFDYKFYRIPKRFFKEDMFRDMTNAAKVLYGILLDRKCLSDSNGDAWRDEYGITYIIFTIEEIMNLMNLGNKKVNKMFKELEEHGLIYRRHQGLGRPNKIYFYDLLKADNSNWLPKQIMFGKGSNNEKEVL
;
A
#
# COMPACT_ATOMS: atom_id res chain seq x y z
N MET A 1 -17.34 20.42 -1.24
CA MET A 1 -17.04 20.07 -0.84
C MET A 1 -16.61 19.47 -0.48
N GLU A 2 -16.53 19.45 -0.52
CA GLU A 2 -16.10 18.93 -0.22
C GLU A 2 -15.51 18.34 0.21
N ASN A 3 -15.21 18.17 0.49
CA ASN A 3 -14.55 17.73 0.84
C ASN A 3 -14.02 17.13 1.75
N VAL A 4 -14.03 17.59 2.48
CA VAL A 4 -13.24 17.08 3.21
C VAL A 4 -13.46 15.68 3.61
N THR A 5 -13.63 15.01 2.94
CA THR A 5 -13.99 13.63 3.10
C THR A 5 -12.90 12.70 3.57
N PHE A 6 -11.69 13.19 3.78
CA PHE A 6 -10.59 12.34 4.17
C PHE A 6 -10.39 12.27 5.68
N ASP A 7 -11.23 12.94 6.41
CA ASP A 7 -11.14 12.94 7.86
C ASP A 7 -12.15 11.94 8.42
N TYR A 8 -11.93 10.67 8.11
CA TYR A 8 -12.80 9.61 8.62
C TYR A 8 -12.48 9.32 10.07
N LYS A 9 -13.50 8.95 10.82
CA LYS A 9 -13.34 8.55 12.22
C LYS A 9 -13.06 7.06 12.35
N PHE A 10 -13.00 6.35 11.26
CA PHE A 10 -12.71 4.92 11.26
C PHE A 10 -12.00 4.54 9.97
N TYR A 11 -11.28 3.44 10.03
CA TYR A 11 -10.61 2.93 8.84
C TYR A 11 -11.59 2.08 8.02
N ARG A 12 -11.38 2.10 6.71
CA ARG A 12 -12.23 1.34 5.79
C ARG A 12 -11.50 0.09 5.35
N ILE A 13 -12.19 -1.04 5.44
CA ILE A 13 -11.64 -2.32 5.02
C ILE A 13 -12.52 -2.88 3.92
N PRO A 14 -11.96 -3.18 2.73
CA PRO A 14 -12.79 -3.69 1.62
C PRO A 14 -13.48 -4.99 1.99
N LYS A 15 -14.76 -5.08 1.64
CA LYS A 15 -15.51 -6.31 1.87
C LYS A 15 -14.96 -7.47 1.03
N ARG A 16 -14.31 -7.16 -0.09
CA ARG A 16 -13.71 -8.17 -0.95
C ARG A 16 -12.73 -9.06 -0.21
N PHE A 17 -12.07 -8.53 0.81
CA PHE A 17 -11.12 -9.31 1.60
C PHE A 17 -11.77 -10.51 2.28
N PHE A 18 -13.07 -10.45 2.51
CA PHE A 18 -13.80 -11.50 3.20
C PHE A 18 -14.66 -12.33 2.26
N LYS A 19 -14.81 -11.89 1.00
CA LYS A 19 -15.71 -12.54 0.06
C LYS A 19 -15.01 -13.24 -1.09
N GLU A 20 -13.82 -12.75 -1.47
CA GLU A 20 -13.12 -13.30 -2.63
C GLU A 20 -12.05 -14.27 -2.20
N ASP A 21 -11.96 -15.38 -2.92
CA ASP A 21 -11.03 -16.45 -2.56
C ASP A 21 -9.58 -16.02 -2.61
N MET A 22 -9.25 -15.09 -3.47
CA MET A 22 -7.87 -14.63 -3.61
C MET A 22 -7.31 -13.98 -2.34
N PHE A 23 -8.19 -13.57 -1.42
CA PHE A 23 -7.76 -12.95 -0.17
C PHE A 23 -7.95 -13.84 1.05
N ARG A 24 -8.33 -15.10 0.84
CA ARG A 24 -8.66 -15.96 1.96
C ARG A 24 -7.49 -16.26 2.88
N ASP A 25 -6.31 -16.38 2.33
CA ASP A 25 -5.12 -16.71 3.12
C ASP A 25 -4.47 -15.48 3.75
N MET A 26 -5.03 -14.31 3.53
CA MET A 26 -4.52 -13.08 4.14
C MET A 26 -5.03 -12.99 5.57
N THR A 27 -4.13 -12.68 6.51
CA THR A 27 -4.55 -12.58 7.91
C THR A 27 -5.40 -11.33 8.12
N ASN A 28 -6.21 -11.35 9.18
CA ASN A 28 -7.02 -10.20 9.52
C ASN A 28 -6.16 -8.99 9.86
N ALA A 29 -5.01 -9.22 10.47
CA ALA A 29 -4.09 -8.13 10.78
C ALA A 29 -3.63 -7.41 9.51
N ALA A 30 -3.33 -8.18 8.46
CA ALA A 30 -2.93 -7.58 7.19
C ALA A 30 -4.09 -6.81 6.55
N LYS A 31 -5.31 -7.32 6.71
CA LYS A 31 -6.49 -6.62 6.18
C LYS A 31 -6.69 -5.28 6.89
N VAL A 32 -6.46 -5.26 8.20
CA VAL A 32 -6.53 -4.01 8.96
C VAL A 32 -5.44 -3.05 8.50
N LEU A 33 -4.23 -3.58 8.30
CA LEU A 33 -3.13 -2.75 7.80
C LEU A 33 -3.50 -2.10 6.48
N TYR A 34 -4.14 -2.85 5.59
CA TYR A 34 -4.59 -2.28 4.32
C TYR A 34 -5.49 -1.06 4.55
N GLY A 35 -6.44 -1.17 5.48
CA GLY A 35 -7.32 -0.05 5.79
C GLY A 35 -6.59 1.16 6.32
N ILE A 36 -5.55 0.93 7.12
CA ILE A 36 -4.73 2.02 7.64
C ILE A 36 -3.95 2.70 6.52
N LEU A 37 -3.38 1.89 5.61
CA LEU A 37 -2.64 2.43 4.48
C LEU A 37 -3.58 3.17 3.51
N LEU A 38 -4.79 2.67 3.35
CA LEU A 38 -5.78 3.32 2.50
C LEU A 38 -6.07 4.74 2.99
N ASP A 39 -6.20 4.89 4.30
CA ASP A 39 -6.42 6.19 4.91
C ASP A 39 -5.27 7.14 4.58
N ARG A 40 -4.03 6.66 4.72
CA ARG A 40 -2.85 7.47 4.41
C ARG A 40 -2.81 7.81 2.91
N LYS A 41 -3.23 6.85 2.07
CA LYS A 41 -3.26 7.08 0.63
C LYS A 41 -4.23 8.19 0.26
N CYS A 42 -5.37 8.24 0.91
CA CYS A 42 -6.34 9.30 0.67
C CYS A 42 -5.75 10.67 1.01
N LEU A 43 -4.99 10.75 2.09
CA LEU A 43 -4.31 12.00 2.45
C LEU A 43 -3.26 12.35 1.41
N SER A 44 -2.52 11.36 0.94
CA SER A 44 -1.48 11.56 -0.06
C SER A 44 -2.08 12.11 -1.35
N ASP A 45 -3.20 11.53 -1.78
CA ASP A 45 -3.88 11.99 -2.99
C ASP A 45 -4.32 13.45 -2.87
N SER A 46 -4.74 13.86 -1.68
CA SER A 46 -5.24 15.21 -1.48
C SER A 46 -4.12 16.24 -1.34
N ASN A 47 -2.87 15.80 -1.20
CA ASN A 47 -1.73 16.71 -1.04
C ASN A 47 -1.13 17.15 -2.38
N GLY A 48 -1.72 16.75 -3.49
CA GLY A 48 -1.22 17.16 -4.80
C GLY A 48 0.17 16.62 -5.07
N ASP A 49 1.04 17.51 -5.54
CA ASP A 49 2.37 17.10 -5.97
C ASP A 49 3.31 16.69 -4.84
N ALA A 50 2.97 17.04 -3.62
CA ALA A 50 3.84 16.77 -2.48
C ALA A 50 4.13 15.29 -2.26
N TRP A 51 3.25 14.43 -2.76
CA TRP A 51 3.33 12.99 -2.53
C TRP A 51 3.48 12.20 -3.83
N ARG A 52 4.10 12.81 -4.83
CA ARG A 52 4.33 12.14 -6.11
C ARG A 52 5.83 11.92 -6.31
N ASP A 53 6.15 10.79 -6.94
CA ASP A 53 7.55 10.50 -7.24
C ASP A 53 7.98 11.20 -8.54
N GLU A 54 9.19 10.87 -8.99
CA GLU A 54 9.75 11.49 -10.20
C GLU A 54 8.99 11.11 -11.46
N TYR A 55 8.14 10.10 -11.38
CA TYR A 55 7.32 9.66 -12.52
C TYR A 55 5.87 10.14 -12.42
N GLY A 56 5.58 10.98 -11.42
CA GLY A 56 4.23 11.50 -11.24
C GLY A 56 3.26 10.55 -10.57
N ILE A 57 3.75 9.48 -9.97
CA ILE A 57 2.91 8.46 -9.34
C ILE A 57 2.81 8.74 -7.84
N THR A 58 1.59 8.70 -7.33
CA THR A 58 1.33 8.93 -5.91
C THR A 58 1.86 7.77 -5.07
N TYR A 59 2.52 8.11 -3.99
CA TYR A 59 3.02 7.12 -3.03
C TYR A 59 2.70 7.58 -1.62
N ILE A 60 2.90 6.68 -0.66
CA ILE A 60 2.75 7.02 0.74
C ILE A 60 4.00 6.61 1.51
N ILE A 61 4.19 7.26 2.65
CA ILE A 61 5.24 6.92 3.59
C ILE A 61 4.57 6.49 4.89
N PHE A 62 4.90 5.28 5.33
CA PHE A 62 4.37 4.77 6.59
C PHE A 62 5.38 3.75 7.09
N THR A 63 6.11 4.09 8.13
CA THR A 63 7.21 3.24 8.57
C THR A 63 6.70 2.05 9.38
N ILE A 64 7.55 1.03 9.46
CA ILE A 64 7.26 -0.13 10.30
C ILE A 64 7.02 0.33 11.75
N GLU A 65 7.86 1.26 12.21
CA GLU A 65 7.76 1.74 13.58
C GLU A 65 6.43 2.44 13.85
N GLU A 66 5.97 3.23 12.89
CA GLU A 66 4.68 3.90 13.04
C GLU A 66 3.55 2.89 13.17
N ILE A 67 3.59 1.82 12.38
CA ILE A 67 2.56 0.80 12.44
C ILE A 67 2.66 0.00 13.74
N MET A 68 3.89 -0.29 14.18
CA MET A 68 4.08 -0.97 15.45
C MET A 68 3.42 -0.22 16.59
N ASN A 69 3.62 1.10 16.61
CA ASN A 69 3.04 1.93 17.65
C ASN A 69 1.52 2.04 17.52
N LEU A 70 1.06 2.19 16.29
CA LEU A 70 -0.37 2.36 16.03
C LEU A 70 -1.17 1.10 16.38
N MET A 71 -0.63 -0.06 16.04
CA MET A 71 -1.33 -1.33 16.22
C MET A 71 -0.91 -2.08 17.47
N ASN A 72 0.09 -1.58 18.16
CA ASN A 72 0.62 -2.23 19.37
C ASN A 72 1.10 -3.65 19.05
N LEU A 73 1.92 -3.77 18.02
CA LEU A 73 2.46 -5.03 17.56
C LEU A 73 3.96 -4.95 17.46
N GLY A 74 4.62 -6.10 17.49
CA GLY A 74 6.06 -6.16 17.37
C GLY A 74 6.54 -6.07 15.94
N ASN A 75 7.85 -5.91 15.79
CA ASN A 75 8.49 -5.72 14.50
C ASN A 75 8.24 -6.88 13.54
N LYS A 76 8.41 -8.11 14.02
CA LYS A 76 8.23 -9.29 13.17
C LYS A 76 6.82 -9.38 12.61
N LYS A 77 5.86 -9.12 13.46
CA LYS A 77 4.46 -9.23 13.06
C LYS A 77 4.12 -8.20 12.01
N VAL A 78 4.57 -6.95 12.22
CA VAL A 78 4.29 -5.86 11.29
C VAL A 78 4.96 -6.13 9.95
N ASN A 79 6.21 -6.58 9.97
CA ASN A 79 6.91 -6.90 8.72
C ASN A 79 6.18 -8.00 7.96
N LYS A 80 5.67 -9.00 8.65
CA LYS A 80 4.91 -10.05 8.00
C LYS A 80 3.64 -9.52 7.35
N MET A 81 2.97 -8.60 8.02
CA MET A 81 1.75 -8.00 7.49
C MET A 81 2.02 -7.24 6.19
N PHE A 82 3.10 -6.46 6.17
CA PHE A 82 3.50 -5.77 4.93
C PHE A 82 3.79 -6.76 3.82
N LYS A 83 4.48 -7.85 4.15
CA LYS A 83 4.79 -8.87 3.15
C LYS A 83 3.53 -9.52 2.59
N GLU A 84 2.54 -9.76 3.44
CA GLU A 84 1.28 -10.33 2.96
C GLU A 84 0.62 -9.42 1.92
N LEU A 85 0.64 -8.11 2.18
CA LEU A 85 0.05 -7.17 1.23
C LEU A 85 0.85 -7.15 -0.08
N GLU A 86 2.18 -7.26 0.01
CA GLU A 86 3.01 -7.33 -1.19
C GLU A 86 2.74 -8.60 -1.98
N GLU A 87 2.62 -9.72 -1.29
CA GLU A 87 2.38 -11.00 -1.93
C GLU A 87 1.04 -11.07 -2.64
N HIS A 88 0.07 -10.30 -2.14
CA HIS A 88 -1.24 -10.24 -2.77
C HIS A 88 -1.35 -9.11 -3.81
N GLY A 89 -0.23 -8.47 -4.12
CA GLY A 89 -0.20 -7.45 -5.15
C GLY A 89 -0.89 -6.15 -4.80
N LEU A 90 -1.03 -5.89 -3.51
CA LEU A 90 -1.76 -4.70 -3.05
C LEU A 90 -0.88 -3.52 -2.75
N ILE A 91 0.40 -3.75 -2.51
CA ILE A 91 1.37 -2.67 -2.34
C ILE A 91 2.70 -3.07 -2.97
N TYR A 92 3.51 -2.06 -3.24
CA TYR A 92 4.89 -2.24 -3.65
C TYR A 92 5.74 -1.25 -2.88
N ARG A 93 6.75 -1.74 -2.16
CA ARG A 93 7.62 -0.88 -1.38
C ARG A 93 8.92 -0.66 -2.14
N ARG A 94 9.28 0.60 -2.32
CA ARG A 94 10.51 0.99 -3.03
C ARG A 94 11.49 1.59 -2.04
N HIS A 95 12.67 1.02 -1.99
CA HIS A 95 13.75 1.55 -1.14
C HIS A 95 14.25 2.88 -1.66
N GLN A 96 14.50 3.80 -0.75
CA GLN A 96 15.06 5.10 -1.09
C GLN A 96 16.52 5.20 -0.70
N GLY A 97 17.05 4.17 -0.07
CA GLY A 97 18.43 4.19 0.40
C GLY A 97 18.51 4.13 1.91
N LEU A 98 19.73 4.01 2.39
CA LEU A 98 19.99 3.82 3.79
C LEU A 98 19.47 5.02 4.60
N GLY A 99 18.77 4.72 5.68
CA GLY A 99 18.31 5.76 6.59
C GLY A 99 17.06 6.51 6.12
N ARG A 100 16.49 6.11 4.98
CA ARG A 100 15.30 6.77 4.44
C ARG A 100 14.15 5.80 4.41
N PRO A 101 12.93 6.27 4.72
CA PRO A 101 11.77 5.37 4.68
C PRO A 101 11.46 4.95 3.25
N ASN A 102 10.83 3.79 3.11
CA ASN A 102 10.41 3.30 1.82
C ASN A 102 9.23 4.09 1.29
N LYS A 103 9.19 4.24 -0.02
CA LYS A 103 7.98 4.71 -0.69
C LYS A 103 7.07 3.51 -0.88
N ILE A 104 5.79 3.69 -0.57
CA ILE A 104 4.81 2.63 -0.73
C ILE A 104 3.83 3.02 -1.82
N TYR A 105 3.81 2.24 -2.89
CA TYR A 105 2.82 2.38 -3.95
C TYR A 105 1.64 1.48 -3.60
N PHE A 106 0.44 2.00 -3.75
CA PHE A 106 -0.74 1.38 -3.18
C PHE A 106 -1.78 1.08 -4.27
N TYR A 107 -2.17 -0.19 -4.37
CA TYR A 107 -3.23 -0.62 -5.28
C TYR A 107 -4.58 -0.40 -4.57
N ASP A 108 -5.35 0.56 -5.06
CA ASP A 108 -6.56 1.02 -4.38
C ASP A 108 -7.77 0.22 -4.87
N LEU A 109 -8.25 -0.69 -4.01
CA LEU A 109 -9.38 -1.54 -4.36
C LEU A 109 -10.70 -0.77 -4.48
N LEU A 110 -10.72 0.49 -4.04
CA LEU A 110 -11.92 1.33 -4.18
C LEU A 110 -12.01 1.99 -5.55
N LYS A 111 -10.91 2.00 -6.29
CA LYS A 111 -10.89 2.62 -7.61
C LYS A 111 -11.16 1.61 -8.70
N ALA A 112 -11.88 2.06 -9.74
CA ALA A 112 -12.16 1.21 -10.89
C ALA A 112 -10.92 1.04 -11.77
N ASP A 113 -10.05 2.05 -11.79
CA ASP A 113 -8.88 2.06 -12.66
C ASP A 113 -7.62 2.31 -11.85
N ASN A 114 -6.74 1.31 -11.81
CA ASN A 114 -5.45 1.39 -11.14
C ASN A 114 -4.29 1.29 -12.13
N SER A 115 -4.51 1.63 -13.40
CA SER A 115 -3.48 1.44 -14.42
C SER A 115 -2.18 2.17 -14.12
N ASN A 116 -2.22 3.23 -13.32
CA ASN A 116 -1.05 4.05 -13.01
C ASN A 116 -0.67 3.99 -11.53
N TRP A 117 -0.84 2.85 -10.90
CA TRP A 117 -0.49 2.76 -9.48
C TRP A 117 1.01 2.52 -9.25
N LEU A 118 1.72 2.07 -10.28
CA LEU A 118 3.17 1.87 -10.21
C LEU A 118 3.85 2.60 -11.38
N PRO A 119 5.05 3.14 -11.16
CA PRO A 119 5.83 3.66 -12.28
C PRO A 119 6.13 2.56 -13.28
N LYS A 120 6.08 2.90 -14.56
CA LYS A 120 6.33 1.92 -15.62
C LYS A 120 7.74 1.35 -15.52
N GLN A 121 8.70 2.15 -15.08
CA GLN A 121 10.06 1.68 -14.93
C GLN A 121 10.14 0.53 -13.94
N ILE A 122 9.36 0.59 -12.87
CA ILE A 122 9.32 -0.50 -11.90
C ILE A 122 8.62 -1.71 -12.49
N MET A 123 7.47 -1.49 -13.14
CA MET A 123 6.69 -2.58 -13.71
C MET A 123 7.45 -3.36 -14.77
N PHE A 124 8.07 -2.64 -15.70
CA PHE A 124 8.72 -3.29 -16.83
C PHE A 124 10.19 -3.59 -16.59
N GLY A 125 10.85 -2.75 -15.79
CA GLY A 125 12.25 -3.01 -15.44
C GLY A 125 12.39 -4.25 -14.58
N LYS A 126 11.50 -4.43 -13.65
CA LYS A 126 11.47 -5.63 -12.83
C LYS A 126 10.72 -6.75 -13.49
N GLY A 127 9.90 -6.42 -14.47
CA GLY A 127 9.10 -7.41 -15.15
C GLY A 127 9.93 -8.51 -15.76
N SER A 128 11.07 -8.18 -16.33
CA SER A 128 11.92 -9.19 -16.94
C SER A 128 12.41 -10.20 -15.91
N ASN A 129 12.70 -9.73 -14.70
CA ASN A 129 13.09 -10.63 -13.63
C ASN A 129 11.91 -11.42 -13.10
N ASN A 130 10.79 -10.74 -12.97
CA ASN A 130 9.58 -11.37 -12.46
C ASN A 130 9.04 -12.41 -13.43
N GLU A 131 9.23 -12.18 -14.72
CA GLU A 131 8.80 -13.14 -15.72
C GLU A 131 9.47 -14.47 -15.52
N LYS A 132 10.75 -14.46 -15.16
CA LYS A 132 11.46 -15.70 -14.88
C LYS A 132 10.85 -16.41 -13.70
N GLU A 133 10.40 -15.68 -12.70
CA GLU A 133 9.82 -16.27 -11.52
C GLU A 133 8.43 -16.81 -11.79
N VAL A 134 7.68 -16.08 -12.60
CA VAL A 134 6.31 -16.47 -12.93
C VAL A 134 6.31 -17.67 -13.87
N LEU A 135 7.24 -17.70 -14.80
CA LEU A 135 7.30 -18.77 -15.76
C LEU A 135 7.91 -20.03 -15.15
#